data_0a613207be03147136441520408f98fc
#
_entry.id   0a613207be03147136441520408f98fc
#
_cell.length_a   1.000
_cell.length_b   1.000
_cell.length_c   1.000
_cell.angle_alpha   90.00
_cell.angle_beta   90.00
_cell.angle_gamma   90.00
#
_symmetry.space_group_name_H-M   'P 1'
#
loop_
_entity.id
_entity.type
_entity.pdbx_description
1 polymer ?
#
loop_
_entity_poly.entity_id
_entity_poly.type
_entity_poly.pdbx_seq_one_letter_code
_entity_poly.pdbx_strand_id
1 'polypeptide(L)'
;MVPDEENDGLLDAERHQARHTIAPRAQLFPVAEKFVSVNGEGLAAGRPAAFIRFAGCNMWCTYCDTRWANHPLVEVEGWSVPDLVAWVAETGVSCVTLTGGEPLLQPYLPDLVQTLLAVDDPRPLRVEIETNGSRDLAPMAHLREACAEAGLPGSLHFTVDWKTPTAGEAVSAAMLRENYDLLDDRDAVKFVVGTEDDLAFMERCADEAGLWDRCSVLVSPVWDMIEPARIAAYLIDHGLDRARLQLQLHKIIWDPQKRGV
;
A
#
# COMPACT_ATOMS: atom_id res chain seq x y z
N MET A 1 81.43 -19.90 -6.48
CA MET A 1 81.12 -18.74 -5.61
C MET A 1 79.72 -18.31 -6.01
N VAL A 2 78.75 -18.74 -5.26
CA VAL A 2 77.32 -18.48 -5.41
C VAL A 2 77.00 -17.28 -4.54
N PRO A 3 76.29 -16.28 -4.94
CA PRO A 3 75.64 -15.35 -4.04
C PRO A 3 74.14 -15.59 -3.97
N ASP A 4 73.72 -15.61 -2.80
CA ASP A 4 72.50 -15.73 -2.05
C ASP A 4 71.19 -15.27 -2.73
N GLU A 5 70.27 -16.21 -2.79
CA GLU A 5 68.82 -15.99 -2.77
C GLU A 5 68.40 -15.65 -1.33
N GLU A 6 68.00 -14.43 -1.07
CA GLU A 6 67.12 -14.08 0.03
C GLU A 6 66.58 -12.68 -0.19
N ASN A 7 65.37 -12.53 -0.65
CA ASN A 7 64.41 -11.53 -0.23
C ASN A 7 63.25 -11.35 -1.27
N ASP A 8 62.33 -12.31 -1.34
CA ASP A 8 61.12 -12.12 -2.13
C ASP A 8 59.85 -12.65 -1.41
N GLY A 9 59.91 -12.74 -0.09
CA GLY A 9 58.82 -13.30 0.72
C GLY A 9 57.92 -12.30 1.45
N LEU A 10 58.14 -10.99 1.33
CA LEU A 10 57.44 -9.97 2.12
C LEU A 10 56.47 -9.07 1.35
N LEU A 11 56.39 -9.21 0.02
CA LEU A 11 55.48 -8.38 -0.79
C LEU A 11 54.17 -9.07 -1.19
N ASP A 12 54.01 -10.37 -0.94
CA ASP A 12 52.77 -11.12 -1.26
C ASP A 12 51.73 -11.19 -0.12
N ALA A 13 52.13 -10.82 1.12
CA ALA A 13 51.21 -10.84 2.26
C ALA A 13 50.27 -9.60 2.33
N GLU A 14 50.65 -8.48 1.70
CA GLU A 14 49.84 -7.26 1.71
C GLU A 14 48.83 -7.17 0.56
N ARG A 15 48.90 -8.04 -0.44
CA ARG A 15 47.95 -8.03 -1.60
C ARG A 15 46.64 -8.85 -1.37
N HIS A 16 46.52 -9.56 -0.26
CA HIS A 16 45.35 -10.45 -0.03
C HIS A 16 44.34 -9.93 0.98
N GLN A 17 44.40 -8.66 1.37
CA GLN A 17 43.43 -8.04 2.31
C GLN A 17 42.67 -6.81 1.79
N ALA A 18 42.60 -6.60 0.51
CA ALA A 18 41.52 -5.80 -0.04
C ALA A 18 40.22 -6.64 -0.02
N ARG A 19 39.65 -6.85 1.18
CA ARG A 19 38.25 -7.24 1.28
C ARG A 19 37.46 -6.14 0.60
N HIS A 20 36.94 -6.45 -0.58
CA HIS A 20 35.88 -5.68 -1.19
C HIS A 20 34.70 -5.71 -0.20
N THR A 21 34.64 -4.73 0.67
CA THR A 21 33.41 -4.32 1.33
C THR A 21 32.53 -3.84 0.20
N ILE A 22 31.71 -4.75 -0.37
CA ILE A 22 30.59 -4.38 -1.22
C ILE A 22 29.73 -3.52 -0.30
N ALA A 23 29.70 -2.21 -0.54
CA ALA A 23 28.76 -1.32 0.14
C ALA A 23 27.37 -1.96 -0.01
N PRO A 24 26.58 -2.06 1.08
CA PRO A 24 25.25 -2.64 0.99
C PRO A 24 24.52 -1.92 -0.13
N ARG A 25 23.99 -2.69 -1.10
CA ARG A 25 23.19 -2.14 -2.19
C ARG A 25 22.11 -1.31 -1.54
N ALA A 26 22.02 -0.02 -1.85
CA ALA A 26 21.03 0.85 -1.28
C ALA A 26 19.64 0.20 -1.45
N GLN A 27 18.95 0.07 -0.32
CA GLN A 27 17.59 -0.48 -0.28
C GLN A 27 16.66 0.59 -0.85
N LEU A 28 16.37 0.52 -2.15
CA LEU A 28 15.60 1.53 -2.87
C LEU A 28 14.22 1.01 -3.20
N PHE A 29 13.23 1.88 -3.01
CA PHE A 29 11.87 1.69 -3.48
C PHE A 29 11.73 2.23 -4.91
N PRO A 30 11.13 1.49 -5.85
CA PRO A 30 10.77 2.00 -7.15
C PRO A 30 9.51 2.88 -7.02
N VAL A 31 9.68 4.18 -6.86
CA VAL A 31 8.58 5.14 -6.71
C VAL A 31 8.16 5.65 -8.08
N ALA A 32 6.90 5.38 -8.47
CA ALA A 32 6.32 5.87 -9.71
C ALA A 32 5.87 7.34 -9.60
N GLU A 33 5.35 7.73 -8.44
CA GLU A 33 5.06 9.13 -8.08
C GLU A 33 4.97 9.31 -6.57
N LYS A 34 5.20 10.55 -6.12
CA LYS A 34 4.90 11.02 -4.76
C LYS A 34 4.34 12.43 -4.83
N PHE A 35 3.29 12.69 -4.06
CA PHE A 35 2.59 13.96 -4.10
C PHE A 35 1.79 14.19 -2.81
N VAL A 36 1.33 15.41 -2.60
CA VAL A 36 0.40 15.76 -1.51
C VAL A 36 -0.95 16.06 -2.12
N SER A 37 -1.99 15.42 -1.61
CA SER A 37 -3.37 15.63 -2.03
C SER A 37 -4.33 15.34 -0.88
N VAL A 38 -5.61 15.25 -1.19
CA VAL A 38 -6.65 14.78 -0.29
C VAL A 38 -6.87 13.29 -0.51
N ASN A 39 -6.92 12.48 0.57
CA ASN A 39 -7.33 11.10 0.44
C ASN A 39 -8.70 11.01 -0.23
N GLY A 40 -8.75 10.36 -1.38
CA GLY A 40 -9.98 10.18 -2.14
C GLY A 40 -10.86 9.06 -1.61
N GLU A 41 -10.29 8.12 -0.89
CA GLU A 41 -10.89 6.86 -0.44
C GLU A 41 -10.38 6.46 0.94
N GLY A 42 -10.80 5.29 1.45
CA GLY A 42 -10.37 4.76 2.74
C GLY A 42 -11.02 5.47 3.93
N LEU A 43 -10.57 5.12 5.13
CA LEU A 43 -11.07 5.75 6.37
C LEU A 43 -10.59 7.19 6.54
N ALA A 44 -9.54 7.57 5.81
CA ALA A 44 -9.00 8.92 5.82
C ALA A 44 -9.54 9.81 4.70
N ALA A 45 -10.60 9.39 3.98
CA ALA A 45 -11.22 10.17 2.91
C ALA A 45 -11.50 11.63 3.35
N GLY A 46 -11.12 12.60 2.50
CA GLY A 46 -11.24 14.03 2.78
C GLY A 46 -10.07 14.63 3.58
N ARG A 47 -9.11 13.86 4.08
CA ARG A 47 -7.94 14.37 4.81
C ARG A 47 -6.76 14.63 3.86
N PRO A 48 -6.02 15.74 4.02
CA PRO A 48 -4.74 15.92 3.34
C PRO A 48 -3.76 14.81 3.70
N ALA A 49 -3.09 14.24 2.70
CA ALA A 49 -2.14 13.15 2.86
C ALA A 49 -0.96 13.28 1.89
N ALA A 50 0.19 12.72 2.30
CA ALA A 50 1.33 12.46 1.45
C ALA A 50 1.18 11.07 0.85
N PHE A 51 1.11 11.00 -0.47
CA PHE A 51 1.01 9.74 -1.21
C PHE A 51 2.38 9.29 -1.68
N ILE A 52 2.69 8.02 -1.46
CA ILE A 52 3.84 7.34 -2.05
C ILE A 52 3.28 6.17 -2.87
N ARG A 53 3.38 6.29 -4.20
CA ARG A 53 2.94 5.27 -5.13
C ARG A 53 4.13 4.48 -5.65
N PHE A 54 4.20 3.21 -5.26
CA PHE A 54 5.21 2.28 -5.76
C PHE A 54 4.85 1.76 -7.14
N ALA A 55 5.85 1.45 -7.94
CA ALA A 55 5.67 0.82 -9.24
C ALA A 55 5.56 -0.70 -9.09
N GLY A 56 4.78 -1.31 -10.01
CA GLY A 56 4.61 -2.76 -10.10
C GLY A 56 3.44 -3.30 -9.29
N CYS A 57 2.72 -4.23 -9.91
CA CYS A 57 1.60 -4.96 -9.30
C CYS A 57 1.63 -6.41 -9.78
N ASN A 58 1.18 -7.32 -8.93
CA ASN A 58 1.01 -8.73 -9.27
C ASN A 58 -0.37 -9.04 -9.86
N MET A 59 -1.24 -8.02 -10.01
CA MET A 59 -2.59 -8.14 -10.55
C MET A 59 -2.80 -7.27 -11.78
N TRP A 60 -3.79 -7.67 -12.59
CA TRP A 60 -4.15 -6.98 -13.83
C TRP A 60 -5.67 -6.76 -13.91
N CYS A 61 -6.19 -5.91 -13.00
CA CYS A 61 -7.62 -5.61 -12.91
C CYS A 61 -8.15 -4.92 -14.18
N THR A 62 -9.36 -5.26 -14.60
CA THR A 62 -9.98 -4.71 -15.82
C THR A 62 -10.16 -3.19 -15.76
N TYR A 63 -10.54 -2.67 -14.58
CA TYR A 63 -10.84 -1.26 -14.32
C TYR A 63 -9.70 -0.50 -13.65
N CYS A 64 -8.47 -1.05 -13.61
CA CYS A 64 -7.34 -0.40 -12.95
C CYS A 64 -7.05 0.97 -13.57
N ASP A 65 -7.15 2.04 -12.78
CA ASP A 65 -6.88 3.43 -13.20
C ASP A 65 -5.38 3.82 -13.08
N THR A 66 -4.59 2.96 -12.44
CA THR A 66 -3.14 3.16 -12.25
C THR A 66 -2.29 2.16 -13.05
N ARG A 67 -2.81 1.58 -14.15
CA ARG A 67 -2.05 0.65 -15.02
C ARG A 67 -0.73 1.20 -15.49
N TRP A 68 -0.63 2.52 -15.66
CA TRP A 68 0.59 3.19 -16.07
C TRP A 68 1.74 2.96 -15.08
N ALA A 69 1.45 2.89 -13.76
CA ALA A 69 2.44 2.62 -12.71
C ALA A 69 2.93 1.16 -12.72
N ASN A 70 2.20 0.26 -13.40
CA ASN A 70 2.51 -1.17 -13.51
C ASN A 70 3.15 -1.53 -14.86
N HIS A 71 3.29 -0.55 -15.76
CA HIS A 71 3.88 -0.79 -17.07
C HIS A 71 5.39 -1.06 -16.96
N PRO A 72 5.96 -2.05 -17.68
CA PRO A 72 7.39 -2.37 -17.60
C PRO A 72 8.34 -1.21 -17.95
N LEU A 73 7.85 -0.21 -18.68
CA LEU A 73 8.59 0.99 -19.07
C LEU A 73 8.21 2.21 -18.25
N VAL A 74 7.56 2.03 -17.08
CA VAL A 74 7.29 3.17 -16.20
C VAL A 74 8.62 3.76 -15.72
N GLU A 75 8.72 5.07 -15.80
CA GLU A 75 9.84 5.78 -15.19
C GLU A 75 9.67 5.73 -13.67
N VAL A 76 10.70 5.28 -12.97
CA VAL A 76 10.71 5.20 -11.52
C VAL A 76 11.95 5.89 -10.98
N GLU A 77 11.77 6.56 -9.86
CA GLU A 77 12.88 7.04 -9.05
C GLU A 77 13.16 6.05 -7.92
N GLY A 78 14.43 5.79 -7.68
CA GLY A 78 14.87 4.97 -6.55
C GLY A 78 14.97 5.81 -5.28
N TRP A 79 14.12 5.55 -4.30
CA TRP A 79 14.08 6.27 -3.03
C TRP A 79 14.46 5.36 -1.86
N SER A 80 15.36 5.83 -0.98
CA SER A 80 15.68 5.12 0.27
C SER A 80 14.64 5.43 1.37
N VAL A 81 14.62 4.61 2.43
CA VAL A 81 13.78 4.89 3.61
C VAL A 81 14.05 6.30 4.18
N PRO A 82 15.30 6.73 4.45
CA PRO A 82 15.56 8.07 4.94
C PRO A 82 15.05 9.19 4.03
N ASP A 83 15.19 9.03 2.69
CA ASP A 83 14.76 10.05 1.73
C ASP A 83 13.23 10.18 1.70
N LEU A 84 12.50 9.06 1.74
CA LEU A 84 11.03 9.07 1.78
C LEU A 84 10.51 9.68 3.09
N VAL A 85 11.12 9.32 4.23
CA VAL A 85 10.73 9.89 5.54
C VAL A 85 11.03 11.39 5.60
N ALA A 86 12.19 11.84 5.10
CA ALA A 86 12.53 13.26 5.00
C ALA A 86 11.52 14.02 4.13
N TRP A 87 11.17 13.45 2.96
CA TRP A 87 10.16 14.06 2.09
C TRP A 87 8.79 14.15 2.78
N VAL A 88 8.35 13.10 3.49
CA VAL A 88 7.08 13.15 4.25
C VAL A 88 7.12 14.28 5.29
N ALA A 89 8.22 14.41 6.04
CA ALA A 89 8.38 15.48 7.02
C ALA A 89 8.28 16.89 6.39
N GLU A 90 8.90 17.08 5.22
CA GLU A 90 8.85 18.35 4.47
C GLU A 90 7.44 18.73 4.02
N THR A 91 6.55 17.74 3.79
CA THR A 91 5.15 18.02 3.38
C THR A 91 4.31 18.68 4.47
N GLY A 92 4.68 18.49 5.74
CA GLY A 92 3.93 18.98 6.89
C GLY A 92 2.57 18.34 7.13
N VAL A 93 2.16 17.30 6.37
CA VAL A 93 0.93 16.55 6.60
C VAL A 93 1.16 15.39 7.56
N SER A 94 0.14 15.00 8.31
CA SER A 94 0.21 13.92 9.31
C SER A 94 -0.40 12.59 8.84
N CYS A 95 -0.87 12.52 7.59
CA CYS A 95 -1.37 11.30 6.99
C CYS A 95 -0.48 10.90 5.82
N VAL A 96 -0.08 9.64 5.77
CA VAL A 96 0.74 9.06 4.70
C VAL A 96 0.00 7.87 4.12
N THR A 97 -0.22 7.87 2.81
CA THR A 97 -0.85 6.75 2.10
C THR A 97 0.18 6.05 1.24
N LEU A 98 0.48 4.82 1.61
CA LEU A 98 1.36 3.92 0.87
C LEU A 98 0.49 3.08 -0.06
N THR A 99 0.64 3.29 -1.35
CA THR A 99 -0.19 2.70 -2.41
C THR A 99 0.67 2.37 -3.63
N GLY A 100 0.09 2.21 -4.79
CA GLY A 100 0.83 2.08 -6.02
C GLY A 100 0.22 1.05 -6.95
N GLY A 101 1.08 0.15 -7.47
CA GLY A 101 0.63 -1.12 -7.97
C GLY A 101 0.19 -2.00 -6.79
N GLU A 102 1.17 -2.63 -6.12
CA GLU A 102 0.93 -3.36 -4.87
C GLU A 102 2.05 -3.06 -3.88
N PRO A 103 1.79 -2.34 -2.78
CA PRO A 103 2.83 -1.98 -1.81
C PRO A 103 3.44 -3.20 -1.10
N LEU A 104 2.67 -4.27 -0.86
CA LEU A 104 3.18 -5.47 -0.19
C LEU A 104 4.19 -6.28 -1.04
N LEU A 105 4.44 -5.88 -2.29
CA LEU A 105 5.56 -6.40 -3.10
C LEU A 105 6.90 -5.77 -2.72
N GLN A 106 6.91 -4.67 -1.97
CA GLN A 106 8.13 -3.95 -1.64
C GLN A 106 8.84 -4.64 -0.46
N PRO A 107 10.04 -5.21 -0.65
CA PRO A 107 10.69 -6.02 0.38
C PRO A 107 11.11 -5.21 1.62
N TYR A 108 11.29 -3.90 1.47
CA TYR A 108 11.70 -2.99 2.56
C TYR A 108 10.53 -2.17 3.13
N LEU A 109 9.28 -2.52 2.77
CA LEU A 109 8.09 -1.84 3.28
C LEU A 109 8.01 -1.84 4.82
N PRO A 110 8.35 -2.95 5.52
CA PRO A 110 8.37 -2.96 6.98
C PRO A 110 9.30 -1.89 7.59
N ASP A 111 10.50 -1.71 7.03
CA ASP A 111 11.48 -0.74 7.50
C ASP A 111 10.96 0.70 7.30
N LEU A 112 10.33 0.98 6.15
CA LEU A 112 9.72 2.28 5.87
C LEU A 112 8.58 2.57 6.85
N VAL A 113 7.67 1.63 7.03
CA VAL A 113 6.51 1.78 7.93
C VAL A 113 6.97 1.99 9.37
N GLN A 114 7.88 1.17 9.88
CA GLN A 114 8.41 1.32 11.23
C GLN A 114 9.05 2.69 11.44
N THR A 115 9.82 3.18 10.46
CA THR A 115 10.46 4.49 10.54
C THR A 115 9.45 5.62 10.52
N LEU A 116 8.40 5.54 9.67
CA LEU A 116 7.31 6.51 9.66
C LEU A 116 6.53 6.53 10.97
N LEU A 117 6.25 5.36 11.57
CA LEU A 117 5.55 5.26 12.85
C LEU A 117 6.36 5.82 14.03
N ALA A 118 7.70 5.89 13.90
CA ALA A 118 8.57 6.47 14.90
C ALA A 118 8.64 8.01 14.85
N VAL A 119 8.10 8.66 13.80
CA VAL A 119 8.05 10.12 13.68
C VAL A 119 7.07 10.69 14.70
N ASP A 120 7.53 11.65 15.53
CA ASP A 120 6.71 12.33 16.55
C ASP A 120 6.68 13.86 16.33
N ASP A 121 7.66 14.44 15.69
CA ASP A 121 7.79 15.87 15.44
C ASP A 121 7.52 16.21 13.97
N PRO A 122 6.62 17.15 13.65
CA PRO A 122 5.81 17.99 14.54
C PRO A 122 4.59 17.29 15.15
N ARG A 123 4.28 16.09 14.75
CA ARG A 123 3.18 15.24 15.26
C ARG A 123 3.28 13.80 14.76
N PRO A 124 2.69 12.84 15.48
CA PRO A 124 2.62 11.45 15.03
C PRO A 124 1.95 11.30 13.67
N LEU A 125 2.43 10.35 12.88
CA LEU A 125 1.89 10.05 11.57
C LEU A 125 0.80 8.96 11.65
N ARG A 126 -0.27 9.17 10.88
CA ARG A 126 -1.19 8.11 10.47
C ARG A 126 -0.67 7.53 9.16
N VAL A 127 -0.22 6.30 9.18
CA VAL A 127 0.21 5.57 7.97
C VAL A 127 -0.92 4.65 7.53
N GLU A 128 -1.31 4.73 6.28
CA GLU A 128 -2.32 3.88 5.66
C GLU A 128 -1.68 3.09 4.52
N ILE A 129 -1.89 1.76 4.51
CA ILE A 129 -1.50 0.88 3.41
C ILE A 129 -2.75 0.51 2.64
N GLU A 130 -2.80 0.90 1.36
CA GLU A 130 -3.82 0.45 0.41
C GLU A 130 -3.27 -0.74 -0.36
N THR A 131 -3.83 -1.93 -0.14
CA THR A 131 -3.38 -3.18 -0.77
C THR A 131 -4.50 -3.90 -1.51
N ASN A 132 -4.13 -4.64 -2.54
CA ASN A 132 -5.07 -5.38 -3.37
C ASN A 132 -5.58 -6.70 -2.72
N GLY A 133 -5.14 -7.05 -1.51
CA GLY A 133 -5.60 -8.21 -0.75
C GLY A 133 -5.04 -9.57 -1.18
N SER A 134 -4.17 -9.63 -2.19
CA SER A 134 -3.63 -10.89 -2.74
C SER A 134 -2.25 -11.28 -2.21
N ARG A 135 -1.66 -10.45 -1.36
CA ARG A 135 -0.37 -10.71 -0.71
C ARG A 135 -0.59 -10.89 0.78
N ASP A 136 0.25 -11.72 1.40
CA ASP A 136 0.19 -11.98 2.83
C ASP A 136 0.36 -10.68 3.64
N LEU A 137 -0.67 -10.32 4.41
CA LEU A 137 -0.71 -9.13 5.27
C LEU A 137 -0.11 -9.40 6.66
N ALA A 138 0.04 -10.65 7.07
CA ALA A 138 0.46 -11.01 8.42
C ALA A 138 1.77 -10.34 8.87
N PRO A 139 2.81 -10.21 8.02
CA PRO A 139 4.04 -9.51 8.43
C PRO A 139 3.78 -8.04 8.82
N MET A 140 2.88 -7.34 8.12
CA MET A 140 2.55 -5.95 8.42
C MET A 140 1.63 -5.82 9.64
N ALA A 141 0.70 -6.75 9.82
CA ALA A 141 -0.15 -6.82 11.01
C ALA A 141 0.69 -7.08 12.27
N HIS A 142 1.63 -8.02 12.23
CA HIS A 142 2.57 -8.27 13.34
C HIS A 142 3.46 -7.05 13.63
N LEU A 143 3.95 -6.36 12.57
CA LEU A 143 4.72 -5.13 12.74
C LEU A 143 3.89 -4.06 13.44
N ARG A 144 2.61 -3.89 13.08
CA ARG A 144 1.69 -2.94 13.72
C ARG A 144 1.62 -3.16 15.23
N GLU A 145 1.38 -4.40 15.64
CA GLU A 145 1.28 -4.74 17.07
C GLU A 145 2.62 -4.54 17.79
N ALA A 146 3.74 -4.98 17.19
CA ALA A 146 5.06 -4.78 17.76
C ALA A 146 5.43 -3.29 17.93
N CYS A 147 5.06 -2.44 16.97
CA CYS A 147 5.27 -0.99 17.07
C CYS A 147 4.40 -0.36 18.17
N ALA A 148 3.15 -0.81 18.31
CA ALA A 148 2.25 -0.35 19.36
C ALA A 148 2.75 -0.77 20.76
N GLU A 149 3.20 -2.02 20.92
CA GLU A 149 3.81 -2.52 22.17
C GLU A 149 5.11 -1.77 22.52
N ALA A 150 5.88 -1.38 21.50
CA ALA A 150 7.08 -0.55 21.68
C ALA A 150 6.77 0.92 21.99
N GLY A 151 5.49 1.33 21.96
CA GLY A 151 5.06 2.69 22.25
C GLY A 151 5.41 3.71 21.18
N LEU A 152 5.53 3.29 19.91
CA LEU A 152 5.74 4.23 18.82
C LEU A 152 4.53 5.17 18.68
N PRO A 153 4.76 6.48 18.42
CA PRO A 153 3.70 7.48 18.45
C PRO A 153 2.71 7.40 17.28
N GLY A 154 3.15 6.89 16.13
CA GLY A 154 2.34 6.78 14.92
C GLY A 154 1.34 5.61 14.96
N SER A 155 0.42 5.60 14.00
CA SER A 155 -0.58 4.53 13.86
C SER A 155 -0.60 3.95 12.44
N LEU A 156 -0.70 2.62 12.32
CA LEU A 156 -0.81 1.90 11.06
C LEU A 156 -2.24 1.42 10.84
N HIS A 157 -2.75 1.65 9.63
CA HIS A 157 -4.08 1.27 9.19
C HIS A 157 -4.02 0.57 7.85
N PHE A 158 -4.96 -0.33 7.60
CA PHE A 158 -5.08 -1.05 6.35
C PHE A 158 -6.40 -0.73 5.64
N THR A 159 -6.32 -0.42 4.35
CA THR A 159 -7.45 -0.49 3.44
C THR A 159 -7.18 -1.64 2.48
N VAL A 160 -7.86 -2.76 2.68
CA VAL A 160 -7.66 -3.98 1.91
C VAL A 160 -8.77 -4.14 0.89
N ASP A 161 -8.42 -4.15 -0.39
CA ASP A 161 -9.40 -4.41 -1.43
C ASP A 161 -9.85 -5.88 -1.38
N TRP A 162 -11.16 -6.09 -1.56
CA TRP A 162 -11.70 -7.39 -1.97
C TRP A 162 -12.19 -7.26 -3.41
N LYS A 163 -11.44 -7.85 -4.34
CA LYS A 163 -11.73 -7.69 -5.77
C LYS A 163 -12.95 -8.50 -6.16
N THR A 164 -13.95 -7.79 -6.70
CA THR A 164 -15.18 -8.37 -7.23
C THR A 164 -14.98 -9.01 -8.61
N PRO A 165 -15.92 -9.82 -9.12
CA PRO A 165 -15.84 -10.43 -10.44
C PRO A 165 -15.57 -9.44 -11.58
N THR A 166 -16.09 -8.20 -11.49
CA THR A 166 -15.80 -7.13 -12.48
C THR A 166 -14.30 -6.82 -12.60
N ALA A 167 -13.48 -7.06 -11.57
CA ALA A 167 -12.03 -6.92 -11.68
C ALA A 167 -11.38 -7.93 -12.62
N GLY A 168 -12.10 -9.02 -12.92
CA GLY A 168 -11.68 -10.21 -13.65
C GLY A 168 -11.74 -11.45 -12.73
N GLU A 169 -12.26 -12.57 -13.24
CA GLU A 169 -12.46 -13.79 -12.44
C GLU A 169 -11.16 -14.28 -11.76
N ALA A 170 -10.05 -14.34 -12.51
CA ALA A 170 -8.76 -14.75 -11.96
C ALA A 170 -8.24 -13.79 -10.88
N VAL A 171 -8.54 -12.49 -11.02
CA VAL A 171 -8.17 -11.46 -10.04
C VAL A 171 -9.00 -11.64 -8.77
N SER A 172 -10.32 -11.80 -8.91
CA SER A 172 -11.24 -12.01 -7.77
C SER A 172 -10.91 -13.32 -7.01
N ALA A 173 -10.53 -14.37 -7.73
CA ALA A 173 -10.15 -15.66 -7.13
C ALA A 173 -8.80 -15.65 -6.40
N ALA A 174 -7.97 -14.62 -6.62
CA ALA A 174 -6.62 -14.54 -6.03
C ALA A 174 -6.58 -13.87 -4.65
N MET A 175 -7.73 -13.51 -4.06
CA MET A 175 -7.80 -12.90 -2.73
C MET A 175 -7.39 -13.90 -1.65
N LEU A 176 -6.49 -13.49 -0.77
CA LEU A 176 -6.10 -14.27 0.40
C LEU A 176 -7.10 -14.01 1.54
N ARG A 177 -7.99 -14.98 1.77
CA ARG A 177 -9.07 -14.84 2.77
C ARG A 177 -8.54 -14.62 4.18
N GLU A 178 -7.41 -15.20 4.49
CA GLU A 178 -6.72 -15.10 5.78
C GLU A 178 -6.33 -13.65 6.12
N ASN A 179 -6.14 -12.78 5.13
CA ASN A 179 -5.84 -11.37 5.36
C ASN A 179 -6.96 -10.63 6.07
N TYR A 180 -8.21 -10.99 5.80
CA TYR A 180 -9.37 -10.31 6.37
C TYR A 180 -9.59 -10.69 7.83
N ASP A 181 -9.02 -11.81 8.28
CA ASP A 181 -9.02 -12.22 9.69
C ASP A 181 -8.08 -11.40 10.57
N LEU A 182 -7.12 -10.69 9.94
CA LEU A 182 -6.12 -9.84 10.60
C LEU A 182 -6.60 -8.40 10.82
N LEU A 183 -7.76 -8.05 10.27
CA LEU A 183 -8.31 -6.70 10.33
C LEU A 183 -9.10 -6.47 11.61
N ASP A 184 -9.20 -5.20 12.03
CA ASP A 184 -9.97 -4.75 13.17
C ASP A 184 -10.71 -3.43 12.88
N ASP A 185 -11.27 -2.79 13.89
CA ASP A 185 -12.05 -1.55 13.79
C ASP A 185 -11.24 -0.34 13.28
N ARG A 186 -9.92 -0.43 13.27
CA ARG A 186 -9.00 0.57 12.71
C ARG A 186 -8.86 0.47 11.19
N ASP A 187 -9.37 -0.60 10.57
CA ASP A 187 -9.13 -0.98 9.19
C ASP A 187 -10.41 -0.92 8.33
N ALA A 188 -10.22 -1.06 7.03
CA ALA A 188 -11.32 -1.16 6.10
C ALA A 188 -11.10 -2.27 5.07
N VAL A 189 -12.19 -2.93 4.68
CA VAL A 189 -12.26 -3.71 3.44
C VAL A 189 -13.01 -2.88 2.42
N LYS A 190 -12.45 -2.76 1.20
CA LYS A 190 -13.03 -1.98 0.12
C LYS A 190 -13.42 -2.91 -1.04
N PHE A 191 -14.68 -2.87 -1.41
CA PHE A 191 -15.23 -3.50 -2.60
C PHE A 191 -15.44 -2.44 -3.68
N VAL A 192 -14.78 -2.61 -4.82
CA VAL A 192 -14.98 -1.75 -6.00
C VAL A 192 -15.89 -2.50 -6.95
N VAL A 193 -17.14 -2.02 -7.09
CA VAL A 193 -18.23 -2.71 -7.76
C VAL A 193 -18.56 -2.06 -9.10
N GLY A 194 -18.75 -2.88 -10.13
CA GLY A 194 -19.13 -2.42 -11.48
C GLY A 194 -20.53 -2.80 -11.88
N THR A 195 -21.14 -3.76 -11.18
CA THR A 195 -22.48 -4.32 -11.50
C THR A 195 -23.29 -4.60 -10.24
N GLU A 196 -24.57 -4.90 -10.38
CA GLU A 196 -25.42 -5.38 -9.27
C GLU A 196 -25.00 -6.78 -8.79
N ASP A 197 -24.49 -7.62 -9.68
CA ASP A 197 -23.95 -8.94 -9.31
C ASP A 197 -22.71 -8.80 -8.38
N ASP A 198 -21.92 -7.75 -8.56
CA ASP A 198 -20.81 -7.44 -7.65
C ASP A 198 -21.33 -7.01 -6.26
N LEU A 199 -22.48 -6.33 -6.18
CA LEU A 199 -23.09 -5.99 -4.89
C LEU A 199 -23.55 -7.25 -4.15
N ALA A 200 -24.22 -8.17 -4.82
CA ALA A 200 -24.61 -9.46 -4.25
C ALA A 200 -23.39 -10.32 -3.88
N PHE A 201 -22.30 -10.23 -4.65
CA PHE A 201 -21.02 -10.87 -4.31
C PHE A 201 -20.42 -10.26 -3.05
N MET A 202 -20.37 -8.92 -2.96
CA MET A 202 -19.86 -8.18 -1.80
C MET A 202 -20.60 -8.57 -0.52
N GLU A 203 -21.95 -8.52 -0.53
CA GLU A 203 -22.80 -8.88 0.61
C GLU A 203 -22.46 -10.28 1.12
N ARG A 204 -22.47 -11.28 0.21
CA ARG A 204 -22.13 -12.67 0.55
C ARG A 204 -20.71 -12.80 1.12
N CYS A 205 -19.70 -12.15 0.53
CA CYS A 205 -18.34 -12.22 1.02
C CYS A 205 -18.19 -11.57 2.41
N ALA A 206 -18.87 -10.44 2.63
CA ALA A 206 -18.86 -9.75 3.92
C ALA A 206 -19.51 -10.58 5.03
N ASP A 207 -20.62 -11.27 4.70
CA ASP A 207 -21.30 -12.20 5.62
C ASP A 207 -20.41 -13.40 5.95
N GLU A 208 -19.89 -14.09 4.93
CA GLU A 208 -19.06 -15.28 5.08
C GLU A 208 -17.78 -15.03 5.91
N ALA A 209 -17.18 -13.84 5.75
CA ALA A 209 -15.96 -13.44 6.45
C ALA A 209 -16.21 -12.69 7.77
N GLY A 210 -17.48 -12.43 8.13
CA GLY A 210 -17.85 -11.72 9.36
C GLY A 210 -17.31 -10.27 9.40
N LEU A 211 -17.20 -9.61 8.24
CA LEU A 211 -16.59 -8.27 8.14
C LEU A 211 -17.38 -7.20 8.86
N TRP A 212 -18.71 -7.37 8.94
CA TRP A 212 -19.60 -6.38 9.55
C TRP A 212 -19.26 -6.03 11.00
N ASP A 213 -18.79 -7.02 11.77
CA ASP A 213 -18.42 -6.85 13.18
C ASP A 213 -16.93 -6.62 13.40
N ARG A 214 -16.12 -6.71 12.34
CA ARG A 214 -14.67 -6.70 12.40
C ARG A 214 -14.05 -5.37 12.00
N CYS A 215 -14.46 -4.83 10.86
CA CYS A 215 -13.86 -3.64 10.26
C CYS A 215 -14.90 -2.80 9.49
N SER A 216 -14.46 -1.68 8.94
CA SER A 216 -15.34 -0.89 8.05
C SER A 216 -15.44 -1.55 6.68
N VAL A 217 -16.67 -1.71 6.16
CA VAL A 217 -16.92 -2.19 4.79
C VAL A 217 -17.26 -1.00 3.90
N LEU A 218 -16.41 -0.74 2.92
CA LEU A 218 -16.53 0.37 1.97
C LEU A 218 -16.92 -0.16 0.59
N VAL A 219 -17.92 0.46 -0.04
CA VAL A 219 -18.43 0.07 -1.35
C VAL A 219 -18.28 1.25 -2.30
N SER A 220 -17.36 1.12 -3.26
CA SER A 220 -17.03 2.17 -4.22
C SER A 220 -17.47 1.77 -5.64
N PRO A 221 -18.03 2.69 -6.45
CA PRO A 221 -18.32 2.41 -7.84
C PRO A 221 -17.04 2.29 -8.68
N VAL A 222 -17.00 1.35 -9.61
CA VAL A 222 -16.12 1.46 -10.77
C VAL A 222 -16.60 2.66 -11.58
N TRP A 223 -15.70 3.61 -11.84
CA TRP A 223 -16.04 4.83 -12.56
C TRP A 223 -16.68 4.52 -13.94
N ASP A 224 -17.78 5.18 -14.24
CA ASP A 224 -18.58 5.03 -15.49
C ASP A 224 -19.19 3.62 -15.73
N MET A 225 -19.17 2.69 -14.74
CA MET A 225 -19.80 1.37 -14.89
C MET A 225 -21.09 1.23 -14.10
N ILE A 226 -21.14 1.73 -12.86
CA ILE A 226 -22.34 1.71 -12.02
C ILE A 226 -22.58 3.07 -11.40
N GLU A 227 -23.81 3.54 -11.41
CA GLU A 227 -24.19 4.79 -10.78
C GLU A 227 -24.15 4.66 -9.25
N PRO A 228 -23.55 5.61 -8.52
CA PRO A 228 -23.53 5.58 -7.05
C PRO A 228 -24.92 5.46 -6.42
N ALA A 229 -25.94 6.02 -7.07
CA ALA A 229 -27.33 5.92 -6.62
C ALA A 229 -27.84 4.47 -6.61
N ARG A 230 -27.35 3.59 -7.52
CA ARG A 230 -27.70 2.16 -7.54
C ARG A 230 -27.12 1.44 -6.35
N ILE A 231 -25.85 1.77 -5.98
CA ILE A 231 -25.22 1.23 -4.78
C ILE A 231 -26.00 1.68 -3.54
N ALA A 232 -26.32 2.97 -3.43
CA ALA A 232 -27.10 3.50 -2.31
C ALA A 232 -28.46 2.81 -2.16
N ALA A 233 -29.20 2.63 -3.28
CA ALA A 233 -30.47 1.91 -3.26
C ALA A 233 -30.28 0.46 -2.78
N TYR A 234 -29.28 -0.26 -3.31
CA TYR A 234 -29.01 -1.63 -2.89
C TYR A 234 -28.74 -1.74 -1.39
N LEU A 235 -27.86 -0.87 -0.84
CA LEU A 235 -27.53 -0.87 0.59
C LEU A 235 -28.79 -0.64 1.45
N ILE A 236 -29.70 0.28 1.04
CA ILE A 236 -30.93 0.58 1.73
C ILE A 236 -31.93 -0.58 1.63
N ASP A 237 -32.16 -1.11 0.43
CA ASP A 237 -33.15 -2.15 0.19
C ASP A 237 -32.79 -3.49 0.86
N HIS A 238 -31.49 -3.76 1.05
CA HIS A 238 -30.97 -4.94 1.72
C HIS A 238 -30.68 -4.72 3.21
N GLY A 239 -30.91 -3.51 3.73
CA GLY A 239 -30.68 -3.22 5.16
C GLY A 239 -29.21 -3.29 5.59
N LEU A 240 -28.26 -3.01 4.66
CA LEU A 240 -26.81 -3.09 4.91
C LEU A 240 -26.30 -1.78 5.56
N ASP A 241 -26.83 -1.46 6.74
CA ASP A 241 -26.57 -0.22 7.48
C ASP A 241 -25.12 -0.08 7.98
N ARG A 242 -24.36 -1.17 7.97
CA ARG A 242 -22.94 -1.22 8.33
C ARG A 242 -22.00 -1.03 7.14
N ALA A 243 -22.50 -1.15 5.91
CA ALA A 243 -21.77 -0.80 4.70
C ALA A 243 -21.78 0.72 4.46
N ARG A 244 -20.69 1.24 3.93
CA ARG A 244 -20.56 2.66 3.61
C ARG A 244 -20.36 2.84 2.11
N LEU A 245 -21.28 3.52 1.43
CA LEU A 245 -21.02 4.03 0.10
C LEU A 245 -19.84 4.99 0.16
N GLN A 246 -18.82 4.74 -0.64
CA GLN A 246 -17.65 5.60 -0.76
C GLN A 246 -17.44 6.06 -2.19
N LEU A 247 -17.44 7.37 -2.39
CA LEU A 247 -17.09 7.96 -3.67
C LEU A 247 -15.58 8.20 -3.76
N GLN A 248 -15.04 8.09 -4.96
CA GLN A 248 -13.66 8.44 -5.26
C GLN A 248 -13.56 9.97 -5.37
N LEU A 249 -13.29 10.67 -4.24
CA LEU A 249 -13.34 12.13 -4.15
C LEU A 249 -12.43 12.81 -5.18
N HIS A 250 -11.26 12.23 -5.45
CA HIS A 250 -10.31 12.77 -6.43
C HIS A 250 -10.92 12.84 -7.84
N LYS A 251 -11.78 11.89 -8.23
CA LYS A 251 -12.48 11.90 -9.54
C LYS A 251 -13.65 12.90 -9.61
N ILE A 252 -14.11 13.37 -8.46
CA ILE A 252 -15.17 14.40 -8.36
C ILE A 252 -14.56 15.80 -8.31
N ILE A 253 -13.45 15.96 -7.58
CA ILE A 253 -12.79 17.25 -7.36
C ILE A 253 -12.00 17.71 -8.60
N TRP A 254 -11.35 16.74 -9.28
CA TRP A 254 -10.51 17.01 -10.45
C TRP A 254 -10.97 16.19 -11.67
N ASP A 255 -10.31 16.43 -12.79
CA ASP A 255 -10.48 15.56 -13.95
C ASP A 255 -10.15 14.09 -13.57
N PRO A 256 -11.03 13.11 -13.88
CA PRO A 256 -10.82 11.72 -13.48
C PRO A 256 -9.52 11.07 -13.98
N GLN A 257 -8.89 11.65 -15.03
CA GLN A 257 -7.61 11.17 -15.58
C GLN A 257 -6.41 11.92 -15.04
N LYS A 258 -6.62 12.92 -14.18
CA LYS A 258 -5.52 13.74 -13.63
C LYS A 258 -4.69 12.93 -12.64
N ARG A 259 -3.36 13.00 -12.79
CA ARG A 259 -2.39 12.37 -11.88
C ARG A 259 -1.87 13.36 -10.85
N GLY A 260 -1.36 12.83 -9.73
CA GLY A 260 -0.77 13.64 -8.66
C GLY A 260 -1.78 14.48 -7.88
N VAL A 261 -3.04 14.04 -7.81
CA VAL A 261 -4.14 14.73 -7.13
C VAL A 261 -4.95 13.79 -6.27
#